data_8999cbeab40be74741673ba6daad5bc5
#
_entry.id   8999cbeab40be74741673ba6daad5bc5
#
_cell.length_a   1.000
_cell.length_b   1.000
_cell.length_c   1.000
_cell.angle_alpha   90.00
_cell.angle_beta   90.00
_cell.angle_gamma   90.00
#
_symmetry.space_group_name_H-M   'P 1'
#
loop_
_entity.id
_entity.type
_entity.pdbx_description
1 polymer ?
#
loop_
_entity_poly.entity_id
_entity_poly.type
_entity_poly.pdbx_seq_one_letter_code
_entity_poly.pdbx_strand_id
1 'polypeptide(L)'
;MLISNRIKNLHPYVPGEQPKDRVYIKLNANENPYAPSPAVRKAVLNFVKKTPIKMALYPDPDSLELHEKIADMLNKTGGVLCRAKVNGKNVTPDESDKIPFTVTPDMIYTGNGSDEVLSFVFYAFFDSGKKFVMPEFTYSFYPVYAGFYDIPMDNIPLNKDWTLDTKTMLEHAKKNTGGIIFANPNAPTGLGLKREEVRNMLLQADKDEIFIVDEAYVDFGGESCIPLLKEFNNLVIVRTFSKSLCGAGQRLGYIVASKELIDIVTTVKNSVNHFPIDALAQVSGKVACENVQYYVECSKKVVEEREKFYNFLVQNGFYVLKSQTNFLFVKKEGLSGDDFYKRIKAEGILIRHFNTPGIQDFVRITIGTKEQMEALKKAFLKTVI
;
A
#
# COMPACT_ATOMS: atom_id res chain seq x y z
N MET A 1 -11.23 -37.15 -3.71
CA MET A 1 -11.68 -35.77 -3.38
C MET A 1 -11.78 -34.98 -4.67
N LEU A 2 -12.89 -34.32 -4.93
CA LEU A 2 -13.20 -33.62 -6.20
C LEU A 2 -12.60 -32.20 -6.24
N ILE A 3 -11.30 -32.07 -5.91
CA ILE A 3 -10.61 -30.78 -5.89
C ILE A 3 -9.34 -30.84 -6.72
N SER A 4 -8.95 -29.70 -7.31
CA SER A 4 -7.68 -29.54 -8.02
C SER A 4 -6.50 -29.77 -7.05
N ASN A 5 -5.40 -30.30 -7.57
CA ASN A 5 -4.16 -30.44 -6.80
C ASN A 5 -3.59 -29.10 -6.34
N ARG A 6 -3.82 -28.02 -7.08
CA ARG A 6 -3.39 -26.67 -6.73
C ARG A 6 -3.93 -26.18 -5.39
N ILE A 7 -5.18 -26.57 -5.02
CA ILE A 7 -5.79 -26.11 -3.77
C ILE A 7 -5.17 -26.76 -2.52
N LYS A 8 -4.48 -27.90 -2.65
CA LYS A 8 -3.93 -28.65 -1.51
C LYS A 8 -2.84 -27.89 -0.76
N ASN A 9 -2.06 -27.08 -1.48
CA ASN A 9 -0.93 -26.31 -0.92
C ASN A 9 -1.21 -24.82 -0.84
N LEU A 10 -2.46 -24.40 -1.08
CA LEU A 10 -2.82 -23.00 -1.05
C LEU A 10 -3.05 -22.54 0.39
N HIS A 11 -2.28 -21.54 0.83
CA HIS A 11 -2.40 -20.90 2.14
C HIS A 11 -3.03 -19.52 1.97
N PRO A 12 -4.32 -19.34 2.29
CA PRO A 12 -4.99 -18.06 2.10
C PRO A 12 -4.47 -16.99 3.07
N TYR A 13 -4.60 -15.74 2.66
CA TYR A 13 -4.33 -14.60 3.54
C TYR A 13 -5.25 -14.59 4.76
N VAL A 14 -4.68 -14.32 5.94
CA VAL A 14 -5.44 -14.16 7.17
C VAL A 14 -5.58 -12.69 7.51
N PRO A 15 -6.76 -12.08 7.32
CA PRO A 15 -6.97 -10.67 7.61
C PRO A 15 -6.85 -10.36 9.11
N GLY A 16 -6.74 -9.09 9.46
CA GLY A 16 -6.85 -8.64 10.83
C GLY A 16 -8.22 -8.96 11.40
N GLU A 17 -8.27 -9.21 12.71
CA GLU A 17 -9.50 -9.54 13.44
C GLU A 17 -10.57 -8.45 13.25
N GLN A 18 -11.81 -8.88 13.06
CA GLN A 18 -13.00 -8.02 12.96
C GLN A 18 -14.10 -8.56 13.88
N PRO A 19 -13.95 -8.46 15.22
CA PRO A 19 -14.92 -8.97 16.18
C PRO A 19 -16.23 -8.18 16.10
N LYS A 20 -17.36 -8.87 16.39
CA LYS A 20 -18.71 -8.30 16.31
C LYS A 20 -19.42 -8.27 17.67
N ASP A 21 -18.70 -8.56 18.75
CA ASP A 21 -19.21 -8.63 20.12
C ASP A 21 -19.50 -7.24 20.72
N ARG A 22 -18.80 -6.22 20.26
CA ARG A 22 -18.97 -4.81 20.66
C ARG A 22 -18.40 -3.85 19.61
N VAL A 23 -18.60 -2.55 19.81
CA VAL A 23 -17.96 -1.50 18.98
C VAL A 23 -16.54 -1.28 19.48
N TYR A 24 -15.57 -1.37 18.56
CA TYR A 24 -14.15 -1.12 18.83
C TYR A 24 -13.67 0.13 18.10
N ILE A 25 -12.69 0.83 18.68
CA ILE A 25 -11.84 1.74 17.93
C ILE A 25 -10.90 0.89 17.07
N LYS A 26 -11.07 0.94 15.75
CA LYS A 26 -10.38 0.08 14.80
C LYS A 26 -9.08 0.71 14.31
N LEU A 27 -7.94 0.27 14.84
CA LEU A 27 -6.59 0.72 14.50
C LEU A 27 -5.69 -0.46 14.04
N ASN A 28 -6.26 -1.44 13.34
CA ASN A 28 -5.57 -2.71 12.99
C ASN A 28 -5.42 -2.99 11.49
N ALA A 29 -6.07 -2.23 10.60
CA ALA A 29 -6.13 -2.55 9.17
C ALA A 29 -5.54 -1.47 8.26
N ASN A 30 -4.85 -0.49 8.80
CA ASN A 30 -4.24 0.62 8.06
C ASN A 30 -5.25 1.38 7.16
N GLU A 31 -6.51 1.47 7.60
CA GLU A 31 -7.52 2.29 6.96
C GLU A 31 -7.26 3.77 7.29
N ASN A 32 -7.71 4.66 6.42
CA ASN A 32 -7.69 6.09 6.70
C ASN A 32 -8.83 6.41 7.69
N PRO A 33 -8.58 7.20 8.76
CA PRO A 33 -9.61 7.52 9.73
C PRO A 33 -10.64 8.56 9.23
N TYR A 34 -10.39 9.16 8.08
CA TYR A 34 -11.28 10.15 7.48
C TYR A 34 -12.14 9.52 6.37
N ALA A 35 -13.36 10.04 6.23
CA ALA A 35 -14.27 9.64 5.16
C ALA A 35 -13.77 10.15 3.79
N PRO A 36 -14.19 9.54 2.67
CA PRO A 36 -14.00 10.12 1.35
C PRO A 36 -14.57 11.55 1.26
N SER A 37 -14.05 12.35 0.32
CA SER A 37 -14.47 13.76 0.20
C SER A 37 -15.99 13.88 0.01
N PRO A 38 -16.62 14.96 0.54
CA PRO A 38 -18.05 15.21 0.33
C PRO A 38 -18.46 15.24 -1.13
N ALA A 39 -17.54 15.61 -2.04
CA ALA A 39 -17.76 15.60 -3.48
C ALA A 39 -17.98 14.18 -4.01
N VAL A 40 -17.23 13.19 -3.52
CA VAL A 40 -17.42 11.77 -3.89
C VAL A 40 -18.81 11.31 -3.49
N ARG A 41 -19.22 11.57 -2.24
CA ARG A 41 -20.59 11.24 -1.79
C ARG A 41 -21.66 11.85 -2.69
N LYS A 42 -21.53 13.14 -3.03
CA LYS A 42 -22.46 13.85 -3.92
C LYS A 42 -22.49 13.24 -5.32
N ALA A 43 -21.34 12.86 -5.86
CA ALA A 43 -21.24 12.26 -7.19
C ALA A 43 -21.92 10.89 -7.24
N VAL A 44 -21.68 10.02 -6.27
CA VAL A 44 -22.32 8.70 -6.17
C VAL A 44 -23.84 8.84 -6.04
N LEU A 45 -24.34 9.71 -5.15
CA LEU A 45 -25.77 9.95 -5.00
C LEU A 45 -26.41 10.48 -6.30
N ASN A 46 -25.72 11.39 -6.98
CA ASN A 46 -26.19 11.92 -8.26
C ASN A 46 -26.22 10.85 -9.36
N PHE A 47 -25.20 10.00 -9.42
CA PHE A 47 -25.14 8.90 -10.39
C PHE A 47 -26.33 7.96 -10.23
N VAL A 48 -26.57 7.48 -9.00
CA VAL A 48 -27.70 6.56 -8.71
C VAL A 48 -29.05 7.24 -9.00
N LYS A 49 -29.21 8.52 -8.65
CA LYS A 49 -30.48 9.25 -8.82
C LYS A 49 -30.77 9.64 -10.27
N LYS A 50 -29.75 10.13 -11.00
CA LYS A 50 -29.95 10.75 -12.33
C LYS A 50 -29.77 9.77 -13.49
N THR A 51 -29.02 8.70 -13.29
CA THR A 51 -28.66 7.74 -14.34
C THR A 51 -28.84 6.29 -13.90
N PRO A 52 -30.01 5.91 -13.33
CA PRO A 52 -30.21 4.56 -12.77
C PRO A 52 -30.00 3.45 -13.80
N ILE A 53 -30.30 3.72 -15.08
CA ILE A 53 -30.10 2.75 -16.17
C ILE A 53 -28.63 2.34 -16.32
N LYS A 54 -27.66 3.22 -16.00
CA LYS A 54 -26.24 2.90 -16.06
C LYS A 54 -25.82 1.80 -15.08
N MET A 55 -26.62 1.54 -14.04
CA MET A 55 -26.37 0.42 -13.13
C MET A 55 -26.78 -0.94 -13.71
N ALA A 56 -27.60 -0.95 -14.75
CA ALA A 56 -27.99 -2.16 -15.49
C ALA A 56 -27.06 -2.47 -16.67
N LEU A 57 -26.16 -1.56 -17.01
CA LEU A 57 -25.21 -1.69 -18.12
C LEU A 57 -23.82 -1.97 -17.59
N TYR A 58 -23.01 -2.70 -18.37
CA TYR A 58 -21.60 -2.84 -18.07
C TYR A 58 -20.90 -1.47 -18.07
N PRO A 59 -19.99 -1.22 -17.11
CA PRO A 59 -19.18 -0.01 -17.10
C PRO A 59 -18.15 -0.03 -18.24
N ASP A 60 -17.40 1.07 -18.40
CA ASP A 60 -16.24 1.11 -19.28
C ASP A 60 -15.20 0.07 -18.85
N PRO A 61 -14.88 -0.96 -19.68
CA PRO A 61 -13.93 -2.01 -19.33
C PRO A 61 -12.49 -1.50 -19.13
N ASP A 62 -12.16 -0.39 -19.79
CA ASP A 62 -10.82 0.19 -19.77
C ASP A 62 -10.71 1.38 -18.81
N SER A 63 -11.85 1.82 -18.24
CA SER A 63 -11.90 2.90 -17.25
C SER A 63 -11.18 4.18 -17.70
N LEU A 64 -11.26 4.55 -18.97
CA LEU A 64 -10.46 5.61 -19.60
C LEU A 64 -10.57 6.96 -18.89
N GLU A 65 -11.80 7.40 -18.56
CA GLU A 65 -11.98 8.65 -17.81
C GLU A 65 -11.34 8.61 -16.42
N LEU A 66 -11.28 7.43 -15.76
CA LEU A 66 -10.60 7.27 -14.48
C LEU A 66 -9.09 7.35 -14.67
N HIS A 67 -8.53 6.73 -15.71
CA HIS A 67 -7.10 6.83 -16.06
C HIS A 67 -6.69 8.28 -16.32
N GLU A 68 -7.50 9.06 -17.08
CA GLU A 68 -7.25 10.49 -17.29
C GLU A 68 -7.15 11.25 -15.95
N LYS A 69 -8.09 11.01 -15.02
CA LYS A 69 -8.11 11.70 -13.72
C LYS A 69 -6.98 11.26 -12.79
N ILE A 70 -6.56 10.00 -12.85
CA ILE A 70 -5.36 9.54 -12.12
C ILE A 70 -4.11 10.21 -12.71
N ALA A 71 -3.95 10.26 -14.03
CA ALA A 71 -2.84 10.94 -14.69
C ALA A 71 -2.78 12.43 -14.31
N ASP A 72 -3.91 13.14 -14.39
CA ASP A 72 -4.02 14.56 -13.97
C ASP A 72 -3.60 14.75 -12.51
N MET A 73 -4.08 13.88 -11.61
CA MET A 73 -3.74 13.92 -10.19
C MET A 73 -2.23 13.72 -9.97
N LEU A 74 -1.62 12.72 -10.61
CA LEU A 74 -0.18 12.43 -10.48
C LEU A 74 0.66 13.57 -11.03
N ASN A 75 0.34 14.10 -12.19
CA ASN A 75 1.02 15.24 -12.79
C ASN A 75 0.94 16.49 -11.89
N LYS A 76 -0.21 16.72 -11.24
CA LYS A 76 -0.44 17.86 -10.37
C LYS A 76 0.29 17.73 -9.02
N THR A 77 0.43 16.52 -8.48
CA THR A 77 0.97 16.29 -7.14
C THR A 77 2.44 15.85 -7.14
N GLY A 78 3.05 15.65 -8.32
CA GLY A 78 4.37 15.03 -8.41
C GLY A 78 4.41 13.57 -7.95
N GLY A 79 3.24 12.92 -7.91
CA GLY A 79 3.10 11.51 -7.50
C GLY A 79 3.03 11.27 -6.00
N VAL A 80 2.97 12.32 -5.14
CA VAL A 80 2.88 12.17 -3.66
C VAL A 80 1.95 13.22 -3.08
N LEU A 81 1.08 12.81 -2.14
CA LEU A 81 0.14 13.74 -1.49
C LEU A 81 0.76 14.47 -0.28
N CYS A 82 1.59 13.79 0.50
CA CYS A 82 2.21 14.37 1.68
C CYS A 82 3.62 13.81 1.87
N ARG A 83 4.59 14.68 2.06
CA ARG A 83 5.95 14.33 2.45
C ARG A 83 6.18 14.41 3.94
N ALA A 84 7.19 13.67 4.44
CA ALA A 84 7.62 13.77 5.81
C ALA A 84 8.14 15.18 6.14
N LYS A 85 7.94 15.61 7.39
CA LYS A 85 8.53 16.87 7.86
C LYS A 85 10.05 16.78 7.87
N VAL A 86 10.71 17.68 7.14
CA VAL A 86 12.14 17.93 7.31
C VAL A 86 12.29 19.10 8.27
N ASN A 87 13.03 18.91 9.37
CA ASN A 87 13.28 19.93 10.41
C ASN A 87 12.00 20.60 10.97
N GLY A 88 10.93 19.80 11.17
CA GLY A 88 9.70 20.27 11.80
C GLY A 88 8.75 21.05 10.87
N LYS A 89 9.13 21.31 9.64
CA LYS A 89 8.26 21.94 8.63
C LYS A 89 7.66 20.90 7.70
N ASN A 90 6.36 21.01 7.41
CA ASN A 90 5.73 20.22 6.35
C ASN A 90 6.39 20.60 5.03
N VAL A 91 6.99 19.63 4.35
CA VAL A 91 7.52 19.84 3.02
C VAL A 91 6.36 19.62 2.05
N THR A 92 5.91 20.69 1.41
CA THR A 92 5.12 20.58 0.17
C THR A 92 6.03 20.00 -0.91
N PRO A 93 5.47 19.25 -1.90
CA PRO A 93 6.26 18.83 -3.05
C PRO A 93 7.05 20.02 -3.61
N ASP A 94 8.36 19.90 -3.66
CA ASP A 94 9.25 20.92 -4.22
C ASP A 94 9.58 20.62 -5.71
N GLU A 95 10.42 21.42 -6.33
CA GLU A 95 10.83 21.21 -7.73
C GLU A 95 11.45 19.84 -7.98
N SER A 96 12.11 19.23 -6.98
CA SER A 96 12.72 17.90 -7.07
C SER A 96 11.68 16.77 -7.12
N ASP A 97 10.42 17.08 -6.80
CA ASP A 97 9.30 16.14 -6.79
C ASP A 97 8.50 16.16 -8.07
N LYS A 98 8.72 17.12 -8.94
CA LYS A 98 8.05 17.14 -10.23
C LYS A 98 8.42 15.89 -11.02
N ILE A 99 7.39 15.24 -11.55
CA ILE A 99 7.60 14.17 -12.52
C ILE A 99 8.22 14.80 -13.77
N PRO A 100 9.40 14.31 -14.23
CA PRO A 100 10.16 14.97 -15.31
C PRO A 100 9.60 14.66 -16.71
N PHE A 101 8.38 14.17 -16.78
CA PHE A 101 7.60 13.88 -17.99
C PHE A 101 6.11 14.00 -17.66
N THR A 102 5.24 13.92 -18.66
CA THR A 102 3.80 13.88 -18.45
C THR A 102 3.36 12.41 -18.33
N VAL A 103 2.75 12.04 -17.20
CA VAL A 103 2.04 10.76 -17.07
C VAL A 103 0.79 10.83 -17.94
N THR A 104 0.62 9.86 -18.82
CA THR A 104 -0.52 9.76 -19.75
C THR A 104 -1.46 8.61 -19.35
N PRO A 105 -2.73 8.61 -19.77
CA PRO A 105 -3.70 7.56 -19.41
C PRO A 105 -3.26 6.15 -19.81
N ASP A 106 -2.51 5.98 -20.90
CA ASP A 106 -1.98 4.70 -21.37
C ASP A 106 -0.79 4.15 -20.54
N MET A 107 -0.28 4.94 -19.61
CA MET A 107 0.68 4.51 -18.59
C MET A 107 -0.02 3.98 -17.32
N ILE A 108 -1.35 3.89 -17.30
CA ILE A 108 -2.14 3.54 -16.12
C ILE A 108 -3.00 2.33 -16.42
N TYR A 109 -3.02 1.38 -15.48
CA TYR A 109 -3.99 0.30 -15.41
C TYR A 109 -4.69 0.35 -14.06
N THR A 110 -6.01 0.12 -14.01
CA THR A 110 -6.82 0.09 -12.78
C THR A 110 -7.46 -1.28 -12.56
N GLY A 111 -7.56 -1.71 -11.29
CA GLY A 111 -8.17 -2.98 -10.89
C GLY A 111 -8.95 -2.87 -9.59
N ASN A 112 -9.62 -3.96 -9.20
CA ASN A 112 -10.47 -4.07 -8.00
C ASN A 112 -9.62 -4.14 -6.72
N GLY A 113 -9.07 -2.99 -6.32
CA GLY A 113 -8.08 -2.84 -5.27
C GLY A 113 -6.68 -3.26 -5.72
N SER A 114 -5.67 -2.89 -4.92
CA SER A 114 -4.29 -3.34 -5.17
C SER A 114 -4.14 -4.86 -5.10
N ASP A 115 -5.07 -5.57 -4.47
CA ASP A 115 -5.04 -7.03 -4.39
C ASP A 115 -5.22 -7.66 -5.79
N GLU A 116 -6.22 -7.24 -6.57
CA GLU A 116 -6.39 -7.71 -7.96
C GLU A 116 -5.25 -7.23 -8.85
N VAL A 117 -4.86 -5.96 -8.71
CA VAL A 117 -3.74 -5.39 -9.47
C VAL A 117 -2.46 -6.20 -9.27
N LEU A 118 -2.09 -6.48 -8.01
CA LEU A 118 -0.92 -7.30 -7.68
C LEU A 118 -1.07 -8.73 -8.20
N SER A 119 -2.24 -9.34 -8.11
CA SER A 119 -2.50 -10.67 -8.65
C SER A 119 -2.19 -10.73 -10.15
N PHE A 120 -2.62 -9.73 -10.92
CA PHE A 120 -2.34 -9.67 -12.35
C PHE A 120 -0.88 -9.34 -12.68
N VAL A 121 -0.25 -8.49 -11.86
CA VAL A 121 1.19 -8.18 -11.94
C VAL A 121 2.02 -9.45 -11.68
N PHE A 122 1.67 -10.26 -10.68
CA PHE A 122 2.35 -11.54 -10.42
C PHE A 122 2.22 -12.50 -11.59
N TYR A 123 1.01 -12.65 -12.14
CA TYR A 123 0.80 -13.52 -13.31
C TYR A 123 1.52 -13.02 -14.57
N ALA A 124 1.58 -11.69 -14.76
CA ALA A 124 2.17 -11.09 -15.94
C ALA A 124 3.70 -11.15 -15.98
N PHE A 125 4.37 -11.04 -14.83
CA PHE A 125 5.80 -10.77 -14.79
C PHE A 125 6.63 -11.80 -14.03
N PHE A 126 6.04 -12.69 -13.27
CA PHE A 126 6.76 -13.76 -12.57
C PHE A 126 6.40 -15.12 -13.12
N ASP A 127 7.43 -15.93 -13.35
CA ASP A 127 7.29 -17.26 -13.97
C ASP A 127 7.54 -18.37 -12.94
N SER A 128 6.82 -19.49 -13.06
CA SER A 128 7.01 -20.68 -12.23
C SER A 128 8.41 -21.31 -12.31
N GLY A 129 9.16 -21.01 -13.37
CA GLY A 129 10.52 -21.49 -13.58
C GLY A 129 11.63 -20.65 -12.92
N LYS A 130 11.32 -19.49 -12.37
CA LYS A 130 12.30 -18.52 -11.87
C LYS A 130 11.88 -17.96 -10.51
N LYS A 131 12.83 -17.87 -9.58
CA LYS A 131 12.56 -17.23 -8.29
C LYS A 131 12.50 -15.72 -8.46
N PHE A 132 11.45 -15.09 -7.93
CA PHE A 132 11.47 -13.65 -7.67
C PHE A 132 12.01 -13.36 -6.27
N VAL A 133 12.53 -12.16 -6.07
CA VAL A 133 13.13 -11.71 -4.80
C VAL A 133 12.18 -10.76 -4.07
N MET A 134 12.02 -10.98 -2.76
CA MET A 134 11.26 -10.07 -1.89
C MET A 134 11.89 -10.00 -0.49
N PRO A 135 11.60 -8.94 0.31
CA PRO A 135 12.00 -8.90 1.72
C PRO A 135 11.23 -9.94 2.55
N GLU A 136 11.88 -10.52 3.56
CA GLU A 136 11.27 -11.52 4.46
C GLU A 136 10.05 -10.95 5.19
N PHE A 137 10.16 -9.76 5.77
CA PHE A 137 9.05 -9.06 6.42
C PHE A 137 8.55 -7.92 5.55
N THR A 138 7.56 -8.21 4.72
CA THR A 138 6.91 -7.26 3.81
C THR A 138 5.41 -7.48 3.76
N TYR A 139 4.73 -7.03 2.72
CA TYR A 139 3.29 -7.24 2.57
C TYR A 139 2.97 -8.74 2.45
N SER A 140 2.29 -9.26 3.45
CA SER A 140 2.06 -10.70 3.63
C SER A 140 1.18 -11.35 2.56
N PHE A 141 0.70 -10.60 1.59
CA PHE A 141 -0.05 -11.14 0.46
C PHE A 141 0.85 -11.60 -0.70
N TYR A 142 2.11 -11.11 -0.80
CA TYR A 142 3.03 -11.55 -1.87
C TYR A 142 3.25 -13.08 -1.86
N PRO A 143 3.54 -13.73 -0.72
CA PRO A 143 3.63 -15.18 -0.66
C PRO A 143 2.34 -15.90 -1.04
N VAL A 144 1.17 -15.27 -0.83
CA VAL A 144 -0.12 -15.86 -1.21
C VAL A 144 -0.25 -15.91 -2.74
N TYR A 145 0.12 -14.82 -3.45
CA TYR A 145 0.13 -14.83 -4.91
C TYR A 145 1.16 -15.82 -5.45
N ALA A 146 2.37 -15.85 -4.87
CA ALA A 146 3.40 -16.80 -5.24
C ALA A 146 2.89 -18.25 -5.15
N GLY A 147 2.27 -18.62 -4.03
CA GLY A 147 1.65 -19.93 -3.87
C GLY A 147 0.46 -20.20 -4.80
N PHE A 148 -0.32 -19.15 -5.13
CA PHE A 148 -1.46 -19.29 -6.03
C PHE A 148 -1.06 -19.56 -7.48
N TYR A 149 0.06 -18.98 -7.92
CA TYR A 149 0.58 -19.11 -9.29
C TYR A 149 1.75 -20.09 -9.42
N ASP A 150 2.08 -20.83 -8.35
CA ASP A 150 3.23 -21.76 -8.32
C ASP A 150 4.57 -21.08 -8.67
N ILE A 151 4.77 -19.84 -8.23
CA ILE A 151 5.97 -19.06 -8.46
C ILE A 151 6.91 -19.21 -7.26
N PRO A 152 8.15 -19.70 -7.45
CA PRO A 152 9.11 -19.81 -6.36
C PRO A 152 9.61 -18.43 -5.94
N MET A 153 9.85 -18.24 -4.64
CA MET A 153 10.29 -16.96 -4.06
C MET A 153 11.61 -17.12 -3.30
N ASP A 154 12.32 -16.01 -3.22
CA ASP A 154 13.57 -15.88 -2.45
C ASP A 154 13.41 -14.74 -1.43
N ASN A 155 13.30 -15.11 -0.16
CA ASN A 155 13.03 -14.19 0.93
C ASN A 155 14.34 -13.67 1.51
N ILE A 156 14.59 -12.38 1.39
CA ILE A 156 15.81 -11.74 1.87
C ILE A 156 15.58 -11.15 3.27
N PRO A 157 16.35 -11.55 4.28
CA PRO A 157 16.28 -10.97 5.61
C PRO A 157 16.47 -9.46 5.59
N LEU A 158 15.79 -8.77 6.51
CA LEU A 158 16.02 -7.34 6.70
C LEU A 158 17.36 -7.11 7.43
N ASN A 159 17.92 -5.92 7.26
CA ASN A 159 19.06 -5.47 8.06
C ASN A 159 18.69 -5.42 9.56
N LYS A 160 19.69 -5.39 10.44
CA LYS A 160 19.49 -5.31 11.91
C LYS A 160 18.66 -4.09 12.36
N ASP A 161 18.65 -3.03 11.56
CA ASP A 161 17.87 -1.80 11.78
C ASP A 161 16.50 -1.82 11.10
N TRP A 162 16.08 -2.97 10.57
CA TRP A 162 14.82 -3.21 9.88
C TRP A 162 14.71 -2.57 8.48
N THR A 163 15.79 -2.01 7.94
CA THR A 163 15.84 -1.54 6.56
C THR A 163 15.95 -2.71 5.58
N LEU A 164 15.60 -2.49 4.32
CA LEU A 164 15.77 -3.49 3.25
C LEU A 164 17.26 -3.71 2.96
N ASP A 165 17.70 -4.96 2.87
CA ASP A 165 19.03 -5.32 2.38
C ASP A 165 19.03 -5.32 0.84
N THR A 166 19.10 -4.12 0.27
CA THR A 166 19.05 -3.90 -1.18
C THR A 166 20.21 -4.56 -1.92
N LYS A 167 21.37 -4.67 -1.28
CA LYS A 167 22.54 -5.32 -1.87
C LYS A 167 22.30 -6.82 -2.04
N THR A 168 21.89 -7.50 -0.97
CA THR A 168 21.60 -8.95 -1.01
C THR A 168 20.42 -9.23 -1.94
N MET A 169 19.37 -8.37 -1.96
CA MET A 169 18.27 -8.49 -2.90
C MET A 169 18.76 -8.49 -4.35
N LEU A 170 19.62 -7.56 -4.73
CA LEU A 170 20.20 -7.49 -6.08
C LEU A 170 21.10 -8.70 -6.42
N GLU A 171 21.92 -9.15 -5.47
CA GLU A 171 22.78 -10.32 -5.67
C GLU A 171 21.97 -11.59 -5.93
N HIS A 172 20.83 -11.76 -5.25
CA HIS A 172 19.92 -12.88 -5.45
C HIS A 172 19.13 -12.78 -6.76
N ALA A 173 18.66 -11.57 -7.09
CA ALA A 173 17.93 -11.31 -8.32
C ALA A 173 18.78 -11.66 -9.56
N LYS A 174 20.04 -11.22 -9.62
CA LYS A 174 20.98 -11.56 -10.69
C LYS A 174 21.19 -13.07 -10.86
N LYS A 175 21.08 -13.86 -9.79
CA LYS A 175 21.21 -15.32 -9.85
C LYS A 175 19.93 -16.00 -10.33
N ASN A 176 18.78 -15.45 -10.00
CA ASN A 176 17.47 -16.09 -10.15
C ASN A 176 16.68 -15.57 -11.37
N THR A 177 16.96 -14.36 -11.83
CA THR A 177 16.37 -13.70 -13.01
C THR A 177 14.83 -13.64 -13.03
N GLY A 178 14.17 -13.69 -11.87
CA GLY A 178 12.71 -13.65 -11.76
C GLY A 178 12.13 -12.27 -11.44
N GLY A 179 12.99 -11.28 -11.17
CA GLY A 179 12.59 -9.93 -10.80
C GLY A 179 12.50 -9.70 -9.29
N ILE A 180 12.23 -8.46 -8.90
CA ILE A 180 12.18 -7.98 -7.53
C ILE A 180 10.83 -7.33 -7.24
N ILE A 181 10.24 -7.63 -6.07
CA ILE A 181 9.10 -6.88 -5.52
C ILE A 181 9.39 -6.46 -4.09
N PHE A 182 9.06 -5.21 -3.76
CA PHE A 182 9.08 -4.71 -2.39
C PHE A 182 8.08 -3.57 -2.21
N ALA A 183 7.59 -3.39 -0.98
CA ALA A 183 6.78 -2.25 -0.62
C ALA A 183 7.67 -1.06 -0.20
N ASN A 184 7.35 0.14 -0.68
CA ASN A 184 8.09 1.36 -0.37
C ASN A 184 7.13 2.55 -0.12
N PRO A 185 6.90 2.95 1.14
CA PRO A 185 7.46 2.41 2.38
C PRO A 185 6.99 0.98 2.72
N ASN A 186 7.87 0.21 3.37
CA ASN A 186 7.62 -1.20 3.67
C ASN A 186 6.55 -1.39 4.78
N ALA A 187 5.80 -2.44 4.69
CA ALA A 187 4.88 -2.90 5.74
C ALA A 187 5.27 -4.33 6.18
N PRO A 188 5.49 -4.60 7.49
CA PRO A 188 4.97 -3.84 8.64
C PRO A 188 5.94 -2.81 9.23
N THR A 189 7.19 -2.66 8.75
CA THR A 189 8.22 -1.84 9.38
C THR A 189 7.92 -0.33 9.33
N GLY A 190 7.28 0.13 8.27
CA GLY A 190 7.01 1.54 8.02
C GLY A 190 8.19 2.32 7.43
N LEU A 191 9.33 1.67 7.25
CA LEU A 191 10.54 2.29 6.69
C LEU A 191 10.49 2.32 5.15
N GLY A 192 10.99 3.39 4.55
CA GLY A 192 11.07 3.54 3.10
C GLY A 192 12.48 3.85 2.62
N LEU A 193 12.78 3.38 1.42
CA LEU A 193 13.96 3.77 0.65
C LEU A 193 13.72 5.14 0.01
N LYS A 194 14.78 5.91 -0.13
CA LYS A 194 14.77 7.12 -0.96
C LYS A 194 14.70 6.73 -2.44
N ARG A 195 14.14 7.61 -3.27
CA ARG A 195 14.09 7.40 -4.73
C ARG A 195 15.45 7.10 -5.32
N GLU A 196 16.49 7.79 -4.86
CA GLU A 196 17.86 7.58 -5.33
C GLU A 196 18.41 6.19 -4.98
N GLU A 197 18.02 5.62 -3.83
CA GLU A 197 18.41 4.25 -3.48
C GLU A 197 17.75 3.23 -4.42
N VAL A 198 16.46 3.43 -4.76
CA VAL A 198 15.75 2.60 -5.74
C VAL A 198 16.36 2.79 -7.15
N ARG A 199 16.71 4.02 -7.53
CA ARG A 199 17.40 4.30 -8.80
C ARG A 199 18.72 3.53 -8.89
N ASN A 200 19.51 3.53 -7.82
CA ASN A 200 20.77 2.81 -7.74
C ASN A 200 20.60 1.28 -7.83
N MET A 201 19.48 0.74 -7.31
CA MET A 201 19.14 -0.67 -7.53
C MET A 201 18.87 -0.95 -9.02
N LEU A 202 18.04 -0.15 -9.66
CA LEU A 202 17.68 -0.28 -11.09
C LEU A 202 18.88 -0.16 -12.02
N LEU A 203 19.85 0.73 -11.72
CA LEU A 203 21.10 0.87 -12.49
C LEU A 203 22.01 -0.35 -12.39
N GLN A 204 21.91 -1.14 -11.32
CA GLN A 204 22.75 -2.32 -11.08
C GLN A 204 22.07 -3.62 -11.51
N ALA A 205 20.77 -3.58 -11.78
CA ALA A 205 20.00 -4.73 -12.25
C ALA A 205 20.16 -4.95 -13.76
N ASP A 206 19.83 -6.14 -14.22
CA ASP A 206 19.71 -6.41 -15.64
C ASP A 206 18.48 -5.70 -16.21
N LYS A 207 18.57 -5.23 -17.46
CA LYS A 207 17.49 -4.47 -18.11
C LYS A 207 16.22 -5.29 -18.32
N ASP A 208 16.37 -6.61 -18.40
CA ASP A 208 15.25 -7.57 -18.57
C ASP A 208 14.67 -8.04 -17.23
N GLU A 209 15.18 -7.55 -16.11
CA GLU A 209 14.70 -7.87 -14.78
C GLU A 209 13.61 -6.90 -14.35
N ILE A 210 12.41 -7.41 -14.08
CA ILE A 210 11.27 -6.58 -13.66
C ILE A 210 11.44 -6.10 -12.21
N PHE A 211 11.18 -4.82 -11.96
CA PHE A 211 11.10 -4.22 -10.64
C PHE A 211 9.67 -3.79 -10.35
N ILE A 212 9.11 -4.30 -9.25
CA ILE A 212 7.79 -3.93 -8.78
C ILE A 212 7.93 -3.21 -7.44
N VAL A 213 7.53 -1.94 -7.41
CA VAL A 213 7.55 -1.10 -6.21
C VAL A 213 6.11 -0.85 -5.78
N ASP A 214 5.72 -1.43 -4.64
CA ASP A 214 4.40 -1.22 -4.06
C ASP A 214 4.41 0.03 -3.18
N GLU A 215 3.84 1.11 -3.70
CA GLU A 215 3.75 2.42 -3.06
C GLU A 215 2.41 2.66 -2.35
N ALA A 216 1.79 1.63 -1.78
CA ALA A 216 0.50 1.75 -1.09
C ALA A 216 0.49 2.81 0.03
N TYR A 217 1.63 3.13 0.61
CA TYR A 217 1.77 4.05 1.74
C TYR A 217 2.59 5.30 1.45
N VAL A 218 3.07 5.50 0.24
CA VAL A 218 4.03 6.58 -0.11
C VAL A 218 3.50 7.97 0.25
N ASP A 219 2.20 8.18 0.22
CA ASP A 219 1.53 9.45 0.47
C ASP A 219 1.55 9.92 1.94
N PHE A 220 2.20 9.18 2.84
CA PHE A 220 2.34 9.53 4.26
C PHE A 220 3.78 9.90 4.65
N GLY A 221 4.60 10.28 3.68
CA GLY A 221 5.96 10.77 3.91
C GLY A 221 7.06 10.05 3.13
N GLY A 222 6.70 9.16 2.21
CA GLY A 222 7.64 8.50 1.31
C GLY A 222 8.03 9.36 0.10
N GLU A 223 8.92 8.82 -0.72
CA GLU A 223 9.30 9.36 -2.02
C GLU A 223 8.81 8.44 -3.13
N SER A 224 8.04 8.97 -4.09
CA SER A 224 7.56 8.15 -5.21
C SER A 224 8.66 7.83 -6.21
N CYS A 225 8.63 6.61 -6.73
CA CYS A 225 9.48 6.15 -7.83
C CYS A 225 8.90 6.46 -9.23
N ILE A 226 7.71 7.08 -9.34
CA ILE A 226 7.13 7.47 -10.63
C ILE A 226 8.12 8.26 -11.51
N PRO A 227 8.91 9.24 -11.00
CA PRO A 227 9.91 9.94 -11.81
C PRO A 227 10.93 9.05 -12.50
N LEU A 228 11.22 7.86 -11.97
CA LEU A 228 12.17 6.90 -12.52
C LEU A 228 11.67 6.20 -13.79
N LEU A 229 10.37 6.24 -14.08
CA LEU A 229 9.80 5.70 -15.33
C LEU A 229 10.33 6.39 -16.59
N LYS A 230 10.93 7.58 -16.45
CA LYS A 230 11.64 8.22 -17.56
C LYS A 230 12.91 7.48 -17.99
N GLU A 231 13.56 6.79 -17.03
CA GLU A 231 14.86 6.15 -17.22
C GLU A 231 14.74 4.63 -17.36
N PHE A 232 13.70 4.02 -16.77
CA PHE A 232 13.60 2.57 -16.62
C PHE A 232 12.24 2.04 -17.12
N ASN A 233 12.27 1.27 -18.20
CA ASN A 233 11.07 0.66 -18.79
C ASN A 233 10.65 -0.65 -18.09
N ASN A 234 11.51 -1.21 -17.23
CA ASN A 234 11.28 -2.43 -16.48
C ASN A 234 10.74 -2.17 -15.05
N LEU A 235 10.22 -0.98 -14.79
CA LEU A 235 9.68 -0.55 -13.49
C LEU A 235 8.15 -0.52 -13.51
N VAL A 236 7.52 -1.20 -12.54
CA VAL A 236 6.07 -1.17 -12.28
C VAL A 236 5.84 -0.58 -10.90
N ILE A 237 4.98 0.43 -10.81
CA ILE A 237 4.63 1.09 -9.54
C ILE A 237 3.18 0.78 -9.21
N VAL A 238 2.95 0.10 -8.07
CA VAL A 238 1.61 -0.26 -7.59
C VAL A 238 1.10 0.77 -6.60
N ARG A 239 -0.15 1.18 -6.76
CA ARG A 239 -0.83 2.19 -5.94
C ARG A 239 -2.23 1.74 -5.53
N THR A 240 -2.79 2.41 -4.52
CA THR A 240 -4.13 2.09 -4.01
C THR A 240 -4.89 3.33 -3.56
N PHE A 241 -6.20 3.32 -3.75
CA PHE A 241 -7.12 4.29 -3.16
C PHE A 241 -7.42 3.99 -1.68
N SER A 242 -7.10 2.78 -1.20
CA SER A 242 -7.49 2.29 0.11
C SER A 242 -6.89 3.06 1.28
N LYS A 243 -5.76 3.76 1.09
CA LYS A 243 -5.00 4.41 2.17
C LYS A 243 -5.16 5.92 2.16
N SER A 244 -4.38 6.62 1.37
CA SER A 244 -4.36 8.09 1.34
C SER A 244 -5.65 8.71 0.77
N LEU A 245 -6.27 8.06 -0.20
CA LEU A 245 -7.51 8.53 -0.83
C LEU A 245 -8.79 8.09 -0.09
N CYS A 246 -8.68 7.62 1.17
CA CYS A 246 -9.79 7.25 2.05
C CYS A 246 -10.81 6.28 1.41
N GLY A 247 -10.35 5.44 0.48
CA GLY A 247 -11.21 4.65 -0.42
C GLY A 247 -11.14 3.14 -0.20
N ALA A 248 -10.80 2.63 0.99
CA ALA A 248 -10.66 1.19 1.23
C ALA A 248 -11.91 0.38 0.83
N GLY A 249 -13.11 0.90 1.10
CA GLY A 249 -14.38 0.30 0.72
C GLY A 249 -14.74 0.45 -0.76
N GLN A 250 -14.08 1.33 -1.52
CA GLN A 250 -14.32 1.55 -2.95
C GLN A 250 -13.61 0.52 -3.83
N ARG A 251 -12.65 -0.23 -3.27
CA ARG A 251 -11.90 -1.27 -3.97
C ARG A 251 -11.27 -0.78 -5.27
N LEU A 252 -10.47 0.28 -5.22
CA LEU A 252 -9.70 0.77 -6.35
C LEU A 252 -8.20 0.67 -6.07
N GLY A 253 -7.47 0.09 -7.02
CA GLY A 253 -6.01 0.08 -7.10
C GLY A 253 -5.57 0.39 -8.53
N TYR A 254 -4.31 0.76 -8.69
CA TYR A 254 -3.76 1.02 -10.03
C TYR A 254 -2.25 0.77 -10.06
N ILE A 255 -1.73 0.60 -11.27
CA ILE A 255 -0.29 0.67 -11.55
C ILE A 255 0.01 1.86 -12.44
N VAL A 256 1.27 2.31 -12.35
CA VAL A 256 1.87 3.24 -13.30
C VAL A 256 3.13 2.59 -13.83
N ALA A 257 3.24 2.46 -15.14
CA ALA A 257 4.36 1.81 -15.82
C ALA A 257 4.50 2.30 -17.26
N SER A 258 5.47 1.80 -18.02
CA SER A 258 5.50 2.01 -19.47
C SER A 258 4.28 1.41 -20.14
N LYS A 259 3.88 1.98 -21.29
CA LYS A 259 2.71 1.48 -22.04
C LYS A 259 2.81 0.00 -22.36
N GLU A 260 3.99 -0.47 -22.69
CA GLU A 260 4.24 -1.89 -23.02
C GLU A 260 3.91 -2.80 -21.84
N LEU A 261 4.29 -2.43 -20.61
CA LEU A 261 3.98 -3.21 -19.41
C LEU A 261 2.48 -3.12 -19.05
N ILE A 262 1.85 -1.97 -19.30
CA ILE A 262 0.39 -1.80 -19.13
C ILE A 262 -0.37 -2.71 -20.11
N ASP A 263 0.04 -2.78 -21.37
CA ASP A 263 -0.60 -3.65 -22.38
C ASP A 263 -0.53 -5.14 -21.97
N ILE A 264 0.60 -5.56 -21.38
CA ILE A 264 0.78 -6.93 -20.85
C ILE A 264 -0.23 -7.21 -19.71
N VAL A 265 -0.32 -6.33 -18.71
CA VAL A 265 -1.26 -6.49 -17.58
C VAL A 265 -2.71 -6.42 -18.06
N THR A 266 -3.01 -5.57 -19.03
CA THR A 266 -4.34 -5.47 -19.67
C THR A 266 -4.71 -6.78 -20.38
N THR A 267 -3.75 -7.47 -20.99
CA THR A 267 -3.98 -8.80 -21.57
C THR A 267 -4.38 -9.82 -20.50
N VAL A 268 -3.73 -9.82 -19.33
CA VAL A 268 -4.11 -10.66 -18.20
C VAL A 268 -5.53 -10.32 -17.73
N LYS A 269 -5.83 -9.04 -17.50
CA LYS A 269 -7.19 -8.56 -17.15
C LYS A 269 -8.24 -9.12 -18.11
N ASN A 270 -8.05 -8.92 -19.40
CA ASN A 270 -9.02 -9.35 -20.41
C ASN A 270 -9.20 -10.87 -20.49
N SER A 271 -8.22 -11.63 -19.96
CA SER A 271 -8.27 -13.09 -19.91
C SER A 271 -8.93 -13.65 -18.65
N VAL A 272 -9.02 -12.85 -17.57
CA VAL A 272 -9.53 -13.28 -16.26
C VAL A 272 -10.84 -12.58 -15.89
N ASN A 273 -10.85 -11.24 -15.92
CA ASN A 273 -12.00 -10.41 -15.54
C ASN A 273 -12.04 -9.15 -16.41
N HIS A 274 -12.89 -9.16 -17.43
CA HIS A 274 -12.96 -8.07 -18.42
C HIS A 274 -13.51 -6.76 -17.85
N PHE A 275 -14.38 -6.80 -16.81
CA PHE A 275 -15.01 -5.63 -16.17
C PHE A 275 -14.70 -5.58 -14.68
N PRO A 276 -13.43 -5.37 -14.26
CA PRO A 276 -13.03 -5.50 -12.86
C PRO A 276 -13.59 -4.39 -11.97
N ILE A 277 -13.88 -3.20 -12.51
CA ILE A 277 -14.26 -2.03 -11.74
C ILE A 277 -15.71 -1.65 -12.04
N ASP A 278 -16.55 -1.67 -11.01
CA ASP A 278 -17.94 -1.27 -11.14
C ASP A 278 -18.13 0.24 -11.41
N ALA A 279 -19.32 0.61 -11.91
CA ALA A 279 -19.63 1.98 -12.29
C ALA A 279 -19.55 2.98 -11.14
N LEU A 280 -19.89 2.58 -9.90
CA LEU A 280 -19.84 3.47 -8.73
C LEU A 280 -18.39 3.69 -8.28
N ALA A 281 -17.55 2.67 -8.36
CA ALA A 281 -16.13 2.78 -8.09
C ALA A 281 -15.45 3.71 -9.11
N GLN A 282 -15.75 3.59 -10.41
CA GLN A 282 -15.22 4.49 -11.44
C GLN A 282 -15.63 5.96 -11.17
N VAL A 283 -16.91 6.23 -10.86
CA VAL A 283 -17.40 7.57 -10.51
C VAL A 283 -16.71 8.10 -9.25
N SER A 284 -16.58 7.25 -8.23
CA SER A 284 -15.94 7.61 -6.95
C SER A 284 -14.47 7.96 -7.15
N GLY A 285 -13.75 7.13 -7.89
CA GLY A 285 -12.31 7.30 -8.16
C GLY A 285 -12.02 8.58 -8.93
N LYS A 286 -12.77 8.86 -10.00
CA LYS A 286 -12.65 10.10 -10.79
C LYS A 286 -12.76 11.33 -9.90
N VAL A 287 -13.85 11.41 -9.13
CA VAL A 287 -14.11 12.57 -8.27
C VAL A 287 -13.12 12.66 -7.11
N ALA A 288 -12.60 11.53 -6.62
CA ALA A 288 -11.52 11.54 -5.64
C ALA A 288 -10.25 12.21 -6.21
N CYS A 289 -9.82 11.84 -7.41
CA CYS A 289 -8.68 12.45 -8.08
C CYS A 289 -8.88 13.96 -8.34
N GLU A 290 -10.05 14.38 -8.76
CA GLU A 290 -10.40 15.79 -8.97
C GLU A 290 -10.33 16.61 -7.65
N ASN A 291 -10.58 16.00 -6.51
CA ASN A 291 -10.59 16.62 -5.20
C ASN A 291 -9.34 16.30 -4.37
N VAL A 292 -8.21 16.13 -5.00
CA VAL A 292 -6.95 15.68 -4.39
C VAL A 292 -6.53 16.51 -3.17
N GLN A 293 -6.80 17.83 -3.16
CA GLN A 293 -6.42 18.70 -2.05
C GLN A 293 -7.07 18.29 -0.71
N TYR A 294 -8.30 17.76 -0.72
CA TYR A 294 -8.93 17.20 0.48
C TYR A 294 -8.09 16.05 1.07
N TYR A 295 -7.58 15.16 0.23
CA TYR A 295 -6.80 14.00 0.65
C TYR A 295 -5.38 14.39 1.08
N VAL A 296 -4.81 15.43 0.50
CA VAL A 296 -3.56 16.05 0.99
C VAL A 296 -3.73 16.48 2.45
N GLU A 297 -4.83 17.18 2.78
CA GLU A 297 -5.09 17.62 4.15
C GLU A 297 -5.39 16.43 5.11
N CYS A 298 -6.07 15.38 4.64
CA CYS A 298 -6.25 14.16 5.42
C CYS A 298 -4.91 13.47 5.73
N SER A 299 -4.05 13.32 4.72
CA SER A 299 -2.72 12.71 4.88
C SER A 299 -1.83 13.52 5.83
N LYS A 300 -1.84 14.84 5.75
CA LYS A 300 -1.12 15.73 6.70
C LYS A 300 -1.56 15.49 8.14
N LYS A 301 -2.88 15.44 8.40
CA LYS A 301 -3.40 15.16 9.74
C LYS A 301 -2.95 13.80 10.27
N VAL A 302 -2.96 12.76 9.42
CA VAL A 302 -2.46 11.43 9.79
C VAL A 302 -0.98 11.49 10.15
N VAL A 303 -0.16 12.15 9.33
CA VAL A 303 1.29 12.31 9.60
C VAL A 303 1.52 13.08 10.91
N GLU A 304 0.78 14.15 11.17
CA GLU A 304 0.90 14.91 12.41
C GLU A 304 0.55 14.08 13.66
N GLU A 305 -0.52 13.32 13.62
CA GLU A 305 -0.90 12.44 14.73
C GLU A 305 0.08 11.27 14.89
N ARG A 306 0.64 10.74 13.80
CA ARG A 306 1.71 9.73 13.84
C ARG A 306 2.93 10.26 14.58
N GLU A 307 3.43 11.45 14.24
CA GLU A 307 4.62 12.02 14.88
C GLU A 307 4.37 12.31 16.37
N LYS A 308 3.18 12.80 16.75
CA LYS A 308 2.81 13.00 18.16
C LYS A 308 2.79 11.68 18.92
N PHE A 309 2.22 10.63 18.33
CA PHE A 309 2.14 9.32 18.97
C PHE A 309 3.50 8.61 19.01
N TYR A 310 4.31 8.76 17.97
CA TYR A 310 5.71 8.31 17.98
C TYR A 310 6.48 8.88 19.17
N ASN A 311 6.42 10.20 19.37
CA ASN A 311 7.11 10.87 20.47
C ASN A 311 6.59 10.38 21.84
N PHE A 312 5.28 10.20 21.98
CA PHE A 312 4.69 9.64 23.20
C PHE A 312 5.23 8.24 23.50
N LEU A 313 5.32 7.37 22.51
CA LEU A 313 5.82 6.01 22.67
C LEU A 313 7.31 6.00 23.07
N VAL A 314 8.14 6.78 22.39
CA VAL A 314 9.59 6.89 22.71
C VAL A 314 9.81 7.41 24.12
N GLN A 315 9.07 8.45 24.55
CA GLN A 315 9.14 9.00 25.91
C GLN A 315 8.73 8.00 27.00
N ASN A 316 7.94 6.99 26.66
CA ASN A 316 7.50 5.93 27.59
C ASN A 316 8.26 4.61 27.41
N GLY A 317 9.44 4.64 26.77
CA GLY A 317 10.36 3.52 26.70
C GLY A 317 9.98 2.41 25.72
N PHE A 318 9.15 2.71 24.70
CA PHE A 318 8.86 1.77 23.62
C PHE A 318 9.93 1.83 22.54
N TYR A 319 10.25 0.69 21.97
CA TYR A 319 11.01 0.61 20.73
C TYR A 319 10.03 0.81 19.55
N VAL A 320 10.25 1.84 18.74
CA VAL A 320 9.38 2.25 17.65
C VAL A 320 10.21 2.57 16.42
N LEU A 321 9.86 1.99 15.28
CA LEU A 321 10.48 2.35 14.01
C LEU A 321 9.90 3.69 13.49
N LYS A 322 10.77 4.56 12.96
CA LYS A 322 10.35 5.85 12.43
C LYS A 322 9.66 5.70 11.08
N SER A 323 8.34 5.67 11.13
CA SER A 323 7.49 5.31 9.98
C SER A 323 7.30 6.45 8.98
N GLN A 324 7.16 6.08 7.71
CA GLN A 324 6.69 6.91 6.60
C GLN A 324 5.32 6.44 6.07
N THR A 325 4.55 5.73 6.92
CA THR A 325 3.22 5.18 6.58
C THR A 325 2.13 5.77 7.47
N ASN A 326 0.90 5.26 7.36
CA ASN A 326 -0.20 5.59 8.28
C ASN A 326 -0.29 4.66 9.51
N PHE A 327 0.83 4.06 9.90
CA PHE A 327 0.93 3.19 11.07
C PHE A 327 2.31 3.28 11.74
N LEU A 328 2.43 2.75 12.96
CA LEU A 328 3.69 2.54 13.67
C LEU A 328 3.89 1.07 13.97
N PHE A 329 5.15 0.61 13.93
CA PHE A 329 5.58 -0.73 14.29
C PHE A 329 6.34 -0.66 15.60
N VAL A 330 5.81 -1.32 16.66
CA VAL A 330 6.12 -1.01 18.05
C VAL A 330 6.31 -2.30 18.85
N LYS A 331 7.31 -2.31 19.73
CA LYS A 331 7.43 -3.31 20.80
C LYS A 331 7.85 -2.66 22.12
N LYS A 332 7.65 -3.36 23.22
CA LYS A 332 8.12 -2.95 24.55
C LYS A 332 8.90 -4.09 25.18
N GLU A 333 10.08 -3.81 25.72
CA GLU A 333 10.86 -4.81 26.43
C GLU A 333 10.07 -5.36 27.63
N GLY A 334 10.14 -6.67 27.83
CA GLY A 334 9.41 -7.37 28.88
C GLY A 334 7.92 -7.56 28.65
N LEU A 335 7.38 -7.15 27.49
CA LEU A 335 5.98 -7.36 27.12
C LEU A 335 5.88 -8.09 25.77
N SER A 336 5.28 -9.28 25.76
CA SER A 336 5.04 -10.01 24.51
C SER A 336 4.03 -9.25 23.61
N GLY A 337 4.16 -9.38 22.28
CA GLY A 337 3.20 -8.75 21.35
C GLY A 337 1.76 -9.24 21.55
N ASP A 338 1.58 -10.50 21.94
CA ASP A 338 0.25 -11.08 22.23
C ASP A 338 -0.38 -10.45 23.48
N ASP A 339 0.39 -10.32 24.60
CA ASP A 339 -0.10 -9.65 25.81
C ASP A 339 -0.37 -8.18 25.57
N PHE A 340 0.50 -7.51 24.81
CA PHE A 340 0.31 -6.12 24.41
C PHE A 340 -1.02 -5.97 23.66
N TYR A 341 -1.25 -6.80 22.65
CA TYR A 341 -2.50 -6.83 21.89
C TYR A 341 -3.72 -7.06 22.78
N LYS A 342 -3.69 -8.09 23.65
CA LYS A 342 -4.81 -8.45 24.53
C LYS A 342 -5.17 -7.33 25.50
N ARG A 343 -4.18 -6.67 26.10
CA ARG A 343 -4.40 -5.55 27.03
C ARG A 343 -5.10 -4.36 26.33
N ILE A 344 -4.64 -4.01 25.14
CA ILE A 344 -5.25 -2.90 24.36
C ILE A 344 -6.64 -3.28 23.86
N LYS A 345 -6.85 -4.54 23.43
CA LYS A 345 -8.17 -5.03 23.04
C LYS A 345 -9.18 -5.01 24.19
N ALA A 346 -8.75 -5.31 25.43
CA ALA A 346 -9.60 -5.22 26.62
C ALA A 346 -10.14 -3.79 26.84
N GLU A 347 -9.38 -2.76 26.48
CA GLU A 347 -9.81 -1.36 26.53
C GLU A 347 -10.69 -0.94 25.32
N GLY A 348 -11.09 -1.89 24.45
CA GLY A 348 -11.97 -1.60 23.30
C GLY A 348 -11.28 -1.09 22.06
N ILE A 349 -9.97 -1.28 21.92
CA ILE A 349 -9.18 -0.80 20.78
C ILE A 349 -8.51 -1.99 20.09
N LEU A 350 -8.66 -2.08 18.77
CA LEU A 350 -8.02 -3.11 17.95
C LEU A 350 -6.73 -2.57 17.34
N ILE A 351 -5.61 -3.23 17.62
CA ILE A 351 -4.33 -3.07 16.96
C ILE A 351 -3.95 -4.38 16.26
N ARG A 352 -2.89 -4.45 15.45
CA ARG A 352 -2.49 -5.68 14.76
C ARG A 352 -1.31 -6.33 15.48
N HIS A 353 -1.47 -7.59 15.88
CA HIS A 353 -0.41 -8.48 16.33
C HIS A 353 -0.04 -9.48 15.22
N PHE A 354 1.19 -9.99 15.24
CA PHE A 354 1.74 -10.95 14.29
C PHE A 354 2.27 -12.17 15.03
N ASN A 355 1.83 -13.37 14.62
CA ASN A 355 2.36 -14.63 15.16
C ASN A 355 3.60 -15.13 14.40
N THR A 356 4.13 -14.32 13.48
CA THR A 356 5.28 -14.68 12.66
C THR A 356 6.56 -14.60 13.49
N PRO A 357 7.39 -15.68 13.53
CA PRO A 357 8.70 -15.65 14.19
C PRO A 357 9.55 -14.47 13.69
N GLY A 358 10.28 -13.83 14.60
CA GLY A 358 11.08 -12.63 14.31
C GLY A 358 10.34 -11.31 14.52
N ILE A 359 9.00 -11.28 14.37
CA ILE A 359 8.18 -10.08 14.61
C ILE A 359 7.05 -10.31 15.64
N GLN A 360 7.02 -11.46 16.29
CA GLN A 360 5.97 -11.83 17.25
C GLN A 360 5.88 -10.92 18.48
N ASP A 361 6.94 -10.19 18.81
CA ASP A 361 6.95 -9.24 19.93
C ASP A 361 6.46 -7.85 19.54
N PHE A 362 6.23 -7.62 18.26
CA PHE A 362 5.74 -6.35 17.75
C PHE A 362 4.23 -6.32 17.59
N VAL A 363 3.69 -5.12 17.71
CA VAL A 363 2.35 -4.78 17.26
C VAL A 363 2.43 -3.67 16.21
N ARG A 364 1.49 -3.65 15.27
CA ARG A 364 1.33 -2.56 14.32
C ARG A 364 0.07 -1.77 14.67
N ILE A 365 0.24 -0.45 14.82
CA ILE A 365 -0.79 0.47 15.27
C ILE A 365 -1.12 1.43 14.14
N THR A 366 -2.32 1.34 13.57
CA THR A 366 -2.82 2.29 12.59
C THR A 366 -3.06 3.66 13.25
N ILE A 367 -2.75 4.73 12.56
CA ILE A 367 -3.00 6.09 13.06
C ILE A 367 -4.46 6.47 12.79
N GLY A 368 -5.16 6.78 13.87
CA GLY A 368 -6.55 7.23 13.89
C GLY A 368 -6.70 8.75 13.87
N THR A 369 -7.94 9.23 14.13
CA THR A 369 -8.19 10.65 14.41
C THR A 369 -7.52 11.04 15.73
N LYS A 370 -7.42 12.35 15.99
CA LYS A 370 -6.90 12.88 17.26
C LYS A 370 -7.62 12.24 18.47
N GLU A 371 -8.94 12.15 18.41
CA GLU A 371 -9.77 11.56 19.48
C GLU A 371 -9.47 10.09 19.70
N GLN A 372 -9.31 9.31 18.61
CA GLN A 372 -8.95 7.89 18.66
C GLN A 372 -7.54 7.69 19.23
N MET A 373 -6.59 8.55 18.84
CA MET A 373 -5.22 8.49 19.36
C MET A 373 -5.13 8.89 20.83
N GLU A 374 -5.93 9.85 21.29
CA GLU A 374 -6.02 10.20 22.71
C GLU A 374 -6.66 9.07 23.56
N ALA A 375 -7.68 8.38 23.01
CA ALA A 375 -8.23 7.19 23.66
C ALA A 375 -7.18 6.07 23.77
N LEU A 376 -6.39 5.85 22.70
CA LEU A 376 -5.30 4.88 22.71
C LEU A 376 -4.22 5.23 23.73
N LYS A 377 -3.80 6.51 23.85
CA LYS A 377 -2.83 6.95 24.88
C LYS A 377 -3.32 6.65 26.28
N LYS A 378 -4.62 6.92 26.57
CA LYS A 378 -5.22 6.57 27.87
C LYS A 378 -5.18 5.08 28.16
N ALA A 379 -5.49 4.25 27.15
CA ALA A 379 -5.39 2.79 27.29
C ALA A 379 -3.95 2.34 27.56
N PHE A 380 -2.95 2.94 26.91
CA PHE A 380 -1.51 2.66 27.13
C PHE A 380 -1.10 2.99 28.57
N LEU A 381 -1.44 4.20 29.08
CA LEU A 381 -1.13 4.62 30.45
C LEU A 381 -1.77 3.71 31.50
N LYS A 382 -2.92 3.14 31.20
CA LYS A 382 -3.65 2.25 32.10
C LYS A 382 -3.13 0.82 32.14
N THR A 383 -2.64 0.29 31.00
CA THR A 383 -2.49 -1.17 30.84
C THR A 383 -1.10 -1.64 30.41
N VAL A 384 -0.30 -0.78 29.78
CA VAL A 384 1.02 -1.17 29.22
C VAL A 384 2.17 -0.26 29.61
N ILE A 385 1.94 0.88 30.21
CA ILE A 385 2.92 1.77 30.84
C ILE A 385 2.88 1.61 32.35
#